data_f7828c56f72118c1364e526b57eabef2
#
_entry.id   f7828c56f72118c1364e526b57eabef2
#
_cell.length_a   1.000
_cell.length_b   1.000
_cell.length_c   1.000
_cell.angle_alpha   90.00
_cell.angle_beta   90.00
_cell.angle_gamma   90.00
#
_symmetry.space_group_name_H-M   'P 1'
#
loop_
_entity.id
_entity.type
_entity.pdbx_description
1 polymer ?
#
loop_
_entity_poly.entity_id
_entity_poly.type
_entity_poly.pdbx_seq_one_letter_code
_entity_poly.pdbx_strand_id
1 'polypeptide(L)'
;MTALRALSWDVEGRDWPNREVSDFPLAGGLRWHVQRSGRGPSMLLLHGTGASTHSFRDLLPALGEHFDVLAPDLPGHGFTARPDDPQAMSLPGMAAALKELLRTLGVAPRIVVGHSAGAALLLRLALDAVVEPAAIVSLNGALLPLAGLRHPMFSSLVRGLVGADWVARRFAAGMDEPGAFERLMRGTGSSLDARGVALYRHLSSTPAQVGAALAMMGRWDLRPIERDLPRLVAPLLLVIGARDRMILPGEAVKVRALVPSARIEQIADAGHLAHEEQPDRIKALIEDFARHHGVV
;
A
#
# COMPACT_ATOMS: atom_id res chain seq x y z
N MET A 1 -28.71 4.25 -9.26
CA MET A 1 -27.88 3.08 -8.84
C MET A 1 -27.57 3.23 -7.37
N THR A 2 -27.82 2.21 -6.54
CA THR A 2 -27.47 2.26 -5.10
C THR A 2 -25.96 2.30 -4.92
N ALA A 3 -25.45 3.18 -4.04
CA ALA A 3 -24.03 3.27 -3.72
C ALA A 3 -23.46 1.91 -3.27
N LEU A 4 -22.16 1.69 -3.46
CA LEU A 4 -21.49 0.51 -2.92
C LEU A 4 -21.46 0.60 -1.39
N ARG A 5 -21.73 -0.52 -0.71
CA ARG A 5 -21.55 -0.60 0.73
C ARG A 5 -20.07 -0.39 1.07
N ALA A 6 -19.80 0.63 1.88
CA ALA A 6 -18.49 0.96 2.44
C ALA A 6 -18.40 0.50 3.90
N LEU A 7 -17.20 0.49 4.45
CA LEU A 7 -16.96 0.29 5.88
C LEU A 7 -17.50 1.49 6.67
N SER A 8 -18.06 1.24 7.85
CA SER A 8 -18.50 2.24 8.81
C SER A 8 -17.58 2.22 10.03
N TRP A 9 -17.01 3.38 10.38
CA TRP A 9 -16.16 3.47 11.57
C TRP A 9 -16.92 3.14 12.87
N ASP A 10 -18.19 3.48 12.93
CA ASP A 10 -19.03 3.21 14.12
C ASP A 10 -19.34 1.72 14.31
N VAL A 11 -19.24 0.92 13.25
CA VAL A 11 -19.51 -0.52 13.27
C VAL A 11 -18.19 -1.30 13.19
N GLU A 12 -17.54 -1.29 12.02
CA GLU A 12 -16.35 -2.10 11.76
C GLU A 12 -15.08 -1.52 12.43
N GLY A 13 -15.07 -0.21 12.72
CA GLY A 13 -13.97 0.44 13.41
C GLY A 13 -13.85 0.08 14.90
N ARG A 14 -14.84 -0.59 15.51
CA ARG A 14 -14.82 -0.92 16.95
C ARG A 14 -13.64 -1.81 17.33
N ASP A 15 -13.37 -2.82 16.52
CA ASP A 15 -12.31 -3.80 16.74
C ASP A 15 -11.12 -3.59 15.77
N TRP A 16 -11.06 -2.39 15.14
CA TRP A 16 -9.98 -2.08 14.21
C TRP A 16 -8.64 -2.00 14.93
N PRO A 17 -7.57 -2.62 14.38
CA PRO A 17 -6.24 -2.55 14.98
C PRO A 17 -5.79 -1.11 15.18
N ASN A 18 -5.18 -0.81 16.34
CA ASN A 18 -4.65 0.52 16.68
C ASN A 18 -5.72 1.64 16.60
N ARG A 19 -6.97 1.31 16.91
CA ARG A 19 -8.10 2.23 16.88
C ARG A 19 -7.84 3.52 17.66
N GLU A 20 -7.17 3.41 18.80
CA GLU A 20 -6.90 4.50 19.74
C GLU A 20 -6.02 5.61 19.17
N VAL A 21 -5.25 5.31 18.11
CA VAL A 21 -4.39 6.28 17.41
C VAL A 21 -4.94 6.68 16.04
N SER A 22 -6.23 6.39 15.79
CA SER A 22 -6.92 6.75 14.56
C SER A 22 -7.47 8.18 14.61
N ASP A 23 -7.37 8.90 13.49
CA ASP A 23 -7.94 10.22 13.28
C ASP A 23 -8.54 10.35 11.87
N PHE A 24 -9.38 11.38 11.67
CA PHE A 24 -10.14 11.58 10.43
C PHE A 24 -9.99 13.01 9.87
N PRO A 25 -8.79 13.42 9.45
CA PRO A 25 -8.57 14.74 8.88
C PRO A 25 -9.29 14.92 7.54
N LEU A 26 -9.70 16.17 7.25
CA LEU A 26 -10.18 16.60 5.95
C LEU A 26 -9.02 17.24 5.19
N ALA A 27 -8.59 16.64 4.08
CA ALA A 27 -7.52 17.16 3.26
C ALA A 27 -7.79 16.92 1.77
N GLY A 28 -7.56 17.93 0.92
CA GLY A 28 -7.83 17.85 -0.51
C GLY A 28 -9.29 17.52 -0.86
N GLY A 29 -10.24 17.89 -0.02
CA GLY A 29 -11.66 17.56 -0.18
C GLY A 29 -12.05 16.13 0.21
N LEU A 30 -11.10 15.31 0.67
CA LEU A 30 -11.35 13.94 1.13
C LEU A 30 -11.30 13.87 2.66
N ARG A 31 -12.23 13.11 3.24
CA ARG A 31 -12.13 12.66 4.63
C ARG A 31 -11.24 11.42 4.66
N TRP A 32 -10.07 11.59 5.23
CA TRP A 32 -9.09 10.52 5.38
C TRP A 32 -9.31 9.75 6.69
N HIS A 33 -8.94 8.51 6.72
CA HIS A 33 -8.60 7.78 7.92
C HIS A 33 -7.08 7.66 7.99
N VAL A 34 -6.52 8.05 9.11
CA VAL A 34 -5.09 7.95 9.39
C VAL A 34 -4.86 7.32 10.75
N GLN A 35 -3.77 6.60 10.89
CA GLN A 35 -3.27 6.18 12.19
C GLN A 35 -1.91 6.83 12.41
N ARG A 36 -1.69 7.43 13.60
CA ARG A 36 -0.42 8.07 13.95
C ARG A 36 0.02 7.67 15.34
N SER A 37 1.26 7.17 15.45
CA SER A 37 1.80 6.67 16.71
C SER A 37 3.26 7.07 16.88
N GLY A 38 3.66 7.30 18.11
CA GLY A 38 5.04 7.53 18.47
C GLY A 38 5.49 8.99 18.40
N ARG A 39 6.80 9.17 18.55
CA ARG A 39 7.51 10.47 18.49
C ARG A 39 8.90 10.24 17.92
N GLY A 40 9.47 11.27 17.29
CA GLY A 40 10.81 11.20 16.68
C GLY A 40 10.80 11.63 15.23
N PRO A 41 11.77 11.17 14.42
CA PRO A 41 11.78 11.42 13.00
C PRO A 41 10.52 10.90 12.32
N SER A 42 9.93 11.70 11.43
CA SER A 42 8.66 11.33 10.80
C SER A 42 8.83 10.19 9.79
N MET A 43 7.93 9.20 9.87
CA MET A 43 7.87 8.04 8.99
C MET A 43 6.47 7.92 8.37
N LEU A 44 6.40 7.69 7.05
CA LEU A 44 5.14 7.44 6.34
C LEU A 44 5.08 5.96 5.92
N LEU A 45 3.99 5.28 6.30
CA LEU A 45 3.69 3.91 5.87
C LEU A 45 2.55 3.91 4.86
N LEU A 46 2.72 3.31 3.67
CA LEU A 46 1.65 3.18 2.67
C LEU A 46 1.37 1.71 2.34
N HIS A 47 0.12 1.30 2.53
CA HIS A 47 -0.36 -0.05 2.24
C HIS A 47 -0.53 -0.31 0.74
N GLY A 48 -0.68 -1.59 0.38
CA GLY A 48 -0.92 -2.05 -0.99
C GLY A 48 -2.39 -2.01 -1.42
N THR A 49 -2.62 -2.31 -2.70
CA THR A 49 -3.96 -2.41 -3.27
C THR A 49 -4.83 -3.41 -2.51
N GLY A 50 -6.05 -3.00 -2.13
CA GLY A 50 -7.00 -3.86 -1.42
C GLY A 50 -6.71 -4.06 0.07
N ALA A 51 -5.62 -3.50 0.60
CA ALA A 51 -5.33 -3.43 2.02
C ALA A 51 -5.82 -2.10 2.64
N SER A 52 -5.41 -1.81 3.86
CA SER A 52 -5.64 -0.57 4.61
C SER A 52 -4.61 -0.48 5.75
N THR A 53 -4.77 0.46 6.68
CA THR A 53 -3.89 0.61 7.86
C THR A 53 -3.73 -0.67 8.69
N HIS A 54 -4.71 -1.58 8.67
CA HIS A 54 -4.63 -2.89 9.36
C HIS A 54 -3.40 -3.71 8.97
N SER A 55 -2.90 -3.53 7.75
CA SER A 55 -1.71 -4.20 7.24
C SER A 55 -0.44 -3.84 8.03
N PHE A 56 -0.46 -2.70 8.71
CA PHE A 56 0.61 -2.25 9.60
C PHE A 56 0.27 -2.40 11.10
N ARG A 57 -0.71 -3.28 11.45
CA ARG A 57 -1.20 -3.43 12.83
C ARG A 57 -0.10 -3.71 13.85
N ASP A 58 0.92 -4.48 13.44
CA ASP A 58 2.04 -4.85 14.29
C ASP A 58 3.22 -3.87 14.13
N LEU A 59 3.48 -3.40 12.90
CA LEU A 59 4.59 -2.48 12.62
C LEU A 59 4.36 -1.07 13.14
N LEU A 60 3.14 -0.54 13.07
CA LEU A 60 2.87 0.85 13.45
C LEU A 60 3.19 1.12 14.93
N PRO A 61 2.71 0.34 15.91
CA PRO A 61 3.08 0.55 17.31
C PRO A 61 4.57 0.26 17.56
N ALA A 62 5.12 -0.77 16.93
CA ALA A 62 6.51 -1.17 17.11
C ALA A 62 7.52 -0.13 16.57
N LEU A 63 7.25 0.47 15.41
CA LEU A 63 8.06 1.57 14.86
C LEU A 63 7.82 2.89 15.62
N GLY A 64 6.62 3.05 16.21
CA GLY A 64 6.28 4.20 17.05
C GLY A 64 7.13 4.33 18.32
N GLU A 65 7.91 3.31 18.69
CA GLU A 65 8.90 3.39 19.78
C GLU A 65 10.03 4.40 19.47
N HIS A 66 10.37 4.59 18.18
CA HIS A 66 11.50 5.41 17.74
C HIS A 66 11.16 6.48 16.70
N PHE A 67 9.97 6.41 16.09
CA PHE A 67 9.54 7.29 15.01
C PHE A 67 8.16 7.91 15.29
N ASP A 68 7.88 9.05 14.69
CA ASP A 68 6.53 9.59 14.52
C ASP A 68 5.94 8.97 13.25
N VAL A 69 5.20 7.87 13.41
CA VAL A 69 4.71 7.03 12.31
C VAL A 69 3.32 7.47 11.89
N LEU A 70 3.14 7.81 10.62
CA LEU A 70 1.86 8.10 9.98
C LEU A 70 1.51 7.01 8.97
N ALA A 71 0.34 6.40 9.10
CA ALA A 71 -0.20 5.42 8.18
C ALA A 71 -1.63 5.84 7.75
N PRO A 72 -1.83 6.39 6.54
CA PRO A 72 -3.16 6.66 6.01
C PRO A 72 -3.74 5.44 5.30
N ASP A 73 -5.07 5.29 5.33
CA ASP A 73 -5.78 4.51 4.32
C ASP A 73 -5.75 5.28 2.99
N LEU A 74 -5.35 4.62 1.91
CA LEU A 74 -5.34 5.24 0.58
C LEU A 74 -6.76 5.62 0.10
N PRO A 75 -6.92 6.60 -0.81
CA PRO A 75 -8.23 7.00 -1.31
C PRO A 75 -9.12 5.81 -1.71
N GLY A 76 -10.33 5.77 -1.14
CA GLY A 76 -11.31 4.71 -1.36
C GLY A 76 -11.02 3.38 -0.64
N HIS A 77 -9.91 3.24 0.07
CA HIS A 77 -9.56 2.07 0.86
C HIS A 77 -9.84 2.30 2.35
N GLY A 78 -10.07 1.22 3.09
CA GLY A 78 -10.37 1.27 4.51
C GLY A 78 -11.52 2.21 4.82
N PHE A 79 -11.26 3.20 5.65
CA PHE A 79 -12.24 4.22 6.04
C PHE A 79 -12.00 5.59 5.37
N THR A 80 -11.04 5.69 4.47
CA THR A 80 -10.83 6.90 3.67
C THR A 80 -11.88 7.00 2.55
N ALA A 81 -12.46 8.19 2.41
CA ALA A 81 -13.45 8.44 1.39
C ALA A 81 -12.93 8.13 -0.03
N ARG A 82 -13.82 7.64 -0.89
CA ARG A 82 -13.52 7.47 -2.31
C ARG A 82 -13.71 8.82 -3.03
N PRO A 83 -12.74 9.27 -3.84
CA PRO A 83 -12.91 10.46 -4.68
C PRO A 83 -14.04 10.26 -5.70
N ASP A 84 -14.79 11.33 -5.98
CA ASP A 84 -15.82 11.32 -7.02
C ASP A 84 -15.21 11.27 -8.42
N ASP A 85 -14.08 11.96 -8.63
CA ASP A 85 -13.35 11.88 -9.90
C ASP A 85 -12.61 10.54 -10.02
N PRO A 86 -12.97 9.70 -11.00
CA PRO A 86 -12.27 8.44 -11.24
C PRO A 86 -10.77 8.59 -11.54
N GLN A 87 -10.31 9.74 -12.05
CA GLN A 87 -8.90 9.99 -12.33
C GLN A 87 -8.08 10.17 -11.05
N ALA A 88 -8.71 10.57 -9.95
CA ALA A 88 -8.07 10.64 -8.65
C ALA A 88 -7.62 9.25 -8.13
N MET A 89 -8.14 8.15 -8.71
CA MET A 89 -7.69 6.77 -8.43
C MET A 89 -6.47 6.34 -9.26
N SER A 90 -5.97 7.17 -10.17
CA SER A 90 -4.72 6.94 -10.89
C SER A 90 -3.51 7.17 -9.99
N LEU A 91 -2.33 6.65 -10.38
CA LEU A 91 -1.10 6.86 -9.63
C LEU A 91 -0.78 8.36 -9.40
N PRO A 92 -0.83 9.26 -10.42
CA PRO A 92 -0.67 10.69 -10.22
C PRO A 92 -1.77 11.31 -9.35
N GLY A 93 -3.03 10.87 -9.50
CA GLY A 93 -4.15 11.36 -8.71
C GLY A 93 -4.01 11.04 -7.22
N MET A 94 -3.64 9.79 -6.89
CA MET A 94 -3.37 9.40 -5.51
C MET A 94 -2.14 10.12 -4.94
N ALA A 95 -1.10 10.34 -5.75
CA ALA A 95 0.07 11.11 -5.33
C ALA A 95 -0.32 12.57 -4.99
N ALA A 96 -1.17 13.20 -5.80
CA ALA A 96 -1.68 14.54 -5.53
C ALA A 96 -2.54 14.59 -4.25
N ALA A 97 -3.39 13.60 -4.03
CA ALA A 97 -4.20 13.50 -2.82
C ALA A 97 -3.33 13.34 -1.56
N LEU A 98 -2.30 12.47 -1.60
CA LEU A 98 -1.34 12.30 -0.50
C LEU A 98 -0.52 13.57 -0.24
N LYS A 99 -0.10 14.28 -1.28
CA LYS A 99 0.56 15.59 -1.14
C LYS A 99 -0.29 16.55 -0.30
N GLU A 100 -1.58 16.64 -0.61
CA GLU A 100 -2.50 17.50 0.15
C GLU A 100 -2.70 17.01 1.59
N LEU A 101 -2.76 15.70 1.83
CA LEU A 101 -2.82 15.15 3.18
C LEU A 101 -1.57 15.54 3.98
N LEU A 102 -0.38 15.27 3.45
CA LEU A 102 0.89 15.57 4.13
C LEU A 102 1.02 17.08 4.41
N ARG A 103 0.65 17.92 3.44
CA ARG A 103 0.64 19.39 3.61
C ARG A 103 -0.33 19.83 4.72
N THR A 104 -1.53 19.27 4.76
CA THR A 104 -2.55 19.58 5.77
C THR A 104 -2.11 19.18 7.17
N LEU A 105 -1.44 18.03 7.28
CA LEU A 105 -0.93 17.52 8.57
C LEU A 105 0.42 18.14 8.97
N GLY A 106 1.05 18.93 8.10
CA GLY A 106 2.39 19.50 8.35
C GLY A 106 3.48 18.41 8.47
N VAL A 107 3.35 17.29 7.76
CA VAL A 107 4.27 16.16 7.84
C VAL A 107 5.22 16.13 6.64
N ALA A 108 6.53 16.18 6.92
CA ALA A 108 7.60 15.95 5.95
C ALA A 108 8.35 14.65 6.33
N PRO A 109 7.99 13.51 5.73
CA PRO A 109 8.53 12.22 6.17
C PRO A 109 10.00 12.08 5.85
N ARG A 110 10.80 11.76 6.88
CA ARG A 110 12.24 11.47 6.76
C ARG A 110 12.49 10.06 6.25
N ILE A 111 11.55 9.15 6.52
CA ILE A 111 11.57 7.78 6.02
C ILE A 111 10.19 7.48 5.43
N VAL A 112 10.19 6.75 4.33
CA VAL A 112 8.96 6.28 3.70
C VAL A 112 9.04 4.78 3.49
N VAL A 113 8.00 4.07 3.91
CA VAL A 113 7.89 2.61 3.81
C VAL A 113 6.61 2.27 3.06
N GLY A 114 6.70 1.58 1.95
CA GLY A 114 5.55 1.22 1.14
C GLY A 114 5.46 -0.26 0.86
N HIS A 115 4.26 -0.82 1.00
CA HIS A 115 3.98 -2.18 0.62
C HIS A 115 3.32 -2.24 -0.76
N SER A 116 3.81 -3.14 -1.63
CA SER A 116 3.21 -3.43 -2.95
C SER A 116 3.00 -2.13 -3.77
N ALA A 117 1.76 -1.78 -4.10
CA ALA A 117 1.39 -0.54 -4.78
C ALA A 117 1.75 0.72 -3.96
N GLY A 118 1.70 0.66 -2.61
CA GLY A 118 2.14 1.76 -1.75
C GLY A 118 3.61 2.14 -1.98
N ALA A 119 4.48 1.17 -2.28
CA ALA A 119 5.87 1.44 -2.63
C ALA A 119 6.01 2.22 -3.96
N ALA A 120 5.22 1.87 -4.97
CA ALA A 120 5.19 2.62 -6.23
C ALA A 120 4.73 4.07 -6.04
N LEU A 121 3.73 4.27 -5.17
CA LEU A 121 3.22 5.59 -4.85
C LEU A 121 4.26 6.45 -4.13
N LEU A 122 5.00 5.87 -3.16
CA LEU A 122 6.10 6.57 -2.48
C LEU A 122 7.24 6.93 -3.44
N LEU A 123 7.61 6.02 -4.34
CA LEU A 123 8.61 6.33 -5.36
C LEU A 123 8.15 7.47 -6.28
N ARG A 124 6.87 7.51 -6.65
CA ARG A 124 6.33 8.61 -7.44
C ARG A 124 6.41 9.94 -6.69
N LEU A 125 6.05 9.96 -5.40
CA LEU A 125 6.19 11.14 -4.56
C LEU A 125 7.64 11.62 -4.43
N ALA A 126 8.58 10.70 -4.28
CA ALA A 126 10.01 11.04 -4.18
C ALA A 126 10.59 11.51 -5.52
N LEU A 127 10.26 10.85 -6.64
CA LEU A 127 10.70 11.23 -7.98
C LEU A 127 10.13 12.58 -8.44
N ASP A 128 8.94 12.96 -7.94
CA ASP A 128 8.31 14.27 -8.19
C ASP A 128 8.74 15.34 -7.17
N ALA A 129 9.69 15.02 -6.27
CA ALA A 129 10.13 15.91 -5.19
C ALA A 129 8.98 16.44 -4.30
N VAL A 130 7.90 15.66 -4.16
CA VAL A 130 6.82 15.93 -3.21
C VAL A 130 7.25 15.60 -1.79
N VAL A 131 8.07 14.56 -1.65
CA VAL A 131 8.78 14.19 -0.42
C VAL A 131 10.27 14.01 -0.72
N GLU A 132 11.11 14.38 0.24
CA GLU A 132 12.58 14.24 0.14
C GLU A 132 13.07 13.37 1.31
N PRO A 133 12.78 12.05 1.27
CA PRO A 133 13.15 11.17 2.36
C PRO A 133 14.65 10.88 2.36
N ALA A 134 15.22 10.71 3.55
CA ALA A 134 16.59 10.22 3.72
C ALA A 134 16.69 8.71 3.42
N ALA A 135 15.57 7.97 3.46
CA ALA A 135 15.51 6.54 3.16
C ALA A 135 14.14 6.12 2.65
N ILE A 136 14.14 5.22 1.65
CA ILE A 136 12.94 4.60 1.09
C ILE A 136 13.02 3.09 1.31
N VAL A 137 11.97 2.49 1.89
CA VAL A 137 11.85 1.04 2.05
C VAL A 137 10.64 0.55 1.24
N SER A 138 10.91 -0.36 0.32
CA SER A 138 9.92 -1.03 -0.51
C SER A 138 9.72 -2.46 0.00
N LEU A 139 8.54 -2.74 0.56
CA LEU A 139 8.13 -4.07 1.02
C LEU A 139 7.35 -4.77 -0.10
N ASN A 140 7.93 -5.77 -0.75
CA ASN A 140 7.31 -6.50 -1.85
C ASN A 140 6.72 -5.56 -2.92
N GLY A 141 7.43 -4.48 -3.26
CA GLY A 141 6.92 -3.34 -4.04
C GLY A 141 6.61 -3.68 -5.50
N ALA A 142 5.46 -3.23 -5.98
CA ALA A 142 5.06 -3.28 -7.39
C ALA A 142 5.67 -2.08 -8.15
N LEU A 143 6.97 -2.12 -8.45
CA LEU A 143 7.73 -0.97 -8.96
C LEU A 143 7.87 -0.95 -10.48
N LEU A 144 7.61 -2.07 -11.13
CA LEU A 144 7.71 -2.24 -12.58
C LEU A 144 6.36 -2.69 -13.17
N PRO A 145 6.09 -2.39 -14.45
CA PRO A 145 4.90 -2.88 -15.12
C PRO A 145 4.85 -4.41 -15.09
N LEU A 146 3.79 -4.97 -14.52
CA LEU A 146 3.58 -6.43 -14.46
C LEU A 146 3.48 -7.00 -15.88
N ALA A 147 4.22 -8.08 -16.17
CA ALA A 147 4.33 -8.67 -17.50
C ALA A 147 2.96 -9.04 -18.10
N GLY A 148 2.00 -9.50 -17.30
CA GLY A 148 0.65 -9.83 -17.71
C GLY A 148 -0.22 -8.62 -18.07
N LEU A 149 0.04 -7.43 -17.53
CA LEU A 149 -0.69 -6.19 -17.81
C LEU A 149 -0.12 -5.41 -19.01
N ARG A 150 1.02 -5.82 -19.54
CA ARG A 150 1.59 -5.27 -20.79
C ARG A 150 0.80 -5.68 -22.04
N HIS A 151 -0.13 -6.66 -21.94
CA HIS A 151 -0.85 -7.17 -23.09
C HIS A 151 -1.92 -6.18 -23.58
N PRO A 152 -2.04 -5.92 -24.90
CA PRO A 152 -3.03 -4.99 -25.49
C PRO A 152 -4.49 -5.37 -25.17
N MET A 153 -4.76 -6.61 -24.75
CA MET A 153 -6.09 -7.07 -24.31
C MET A 153 -6.59 -6.38 -23.02
N PHE A 154 -5.74 -5.69 -22.25
CA PHE A 154 -6.19 -4.72 -21.25
C PHE A 154 -6.56 -3.40 -21.95
N SER A 155 -7.44 -3.53 -22.96
CA SER A 155 -8.01 -2.40 -23.70
C SER A 155 -8.75 -1.44 -22.76
N SER A 156 -8.97 -0.20 -23.21
CA SER A 156 -9.78 0.79 -22.49
C SER A 156 -11.17 0.27 -22.09
N LEU A 157 -11.72 -0.68 -22.86
CA LEU A 157 -12.99 -1.36 -22.56
C LEU A 157 -12.89 -2.25 -21.30
N VAL A 158 -11.84 -3.07 -21.18
CA VAL A 158 -11.61 -3.91 -19.99
C VAL A 158 -11.33 -3.04 -18.76
N ARG A 159 -10.54 -1.95 -18.91
CA ARG A 159 -10.33 -0.98 -17.84
C ARG A 159 -11.61 -0.30 -17.36
N GLY A 160 -12.53 0.01 -18.28
CA GLY A 160 -13.84 0.56 -17.94
C GLY A 160 -14.73 -0.44 -17.20
N LEU A 161 -14.73 -1.70 -17.64
CA LEU A 161 -15.48 -2.79 -16.98
C LEU A 161 -14.95 -3.10 -15.56
N VAL A 162 -13.62 -3.14 -15.38
CA VAL A 162 -12.98 -3.39 -14.09
C VAL A 162 -13.33 -2.29 -13.06
N GLY A 163 -13.63 -1.06 -13.51
CA GLY A 163 -14.09 0.02 -12.63
C GLY A 163 -15.60 0.06 -12.36
N ALA A 164 -16.39 -0.86 -12.93
CA ALA A 164 -17.83 -0.84 -12.78
C ALA A 164 -18.31 -1.42 -11.44
N ASP A 165 -19.27 -0.76 -10.80
CA ASP A 165 -19.80 -1.15 -9.48
C ASP A 165 -20.36 -2.58 -9.44
N TRP A 166 -20.97 -3.05 -10.53
CA TRP A 166 -21.51 -4.41 -10.58
C TRP A 166 -20.41 -5.48 -10.53
N VAL A 167 -19.21 -5.20 -11.11
CA VAL A 167 -18.03 -6.08 -11.01
C VAL A 167 -17.56 -6.16 -9.56
N ALA A 168 -17.47 -5.03 -8.88
CA ALA A 168 -17.09 -4.97 -7.47
C ALA A 168 -18.07 -5.77 -6.58
N ARG A 169 -19.39 -5.61 -6.80
CA ARG A 169 -20.44 -6.37 -6.09
C ARG A 169 -20.31 -7.88 -6.36
N ARG A 170 -20.11 -8.27 -7.62
CA ARG A 170 -19.99 -9.68 -8.00
C ARG A 170 -18.73 -10.33 -7.41
N PHE A 171 -17.62 -9.60 -7.42
CA PHE A 171 -16.38 -10.07 -6.81
C PHE A 171 -16.52 -10.22 -5.30
N ALA A 172 -17.02 -9.18 -4.61
CA ALA A 172 -17.22 -9.21 -3.16
C ALA A 172 -18.15 -10.36 -2.73
N ALA A 173 -19.26 -10.55 -3.44
CA ALA A 173 -20.17 -11.67 -3.17
C ALA A 173 -19.52 -13.04 -3.44
N GLY A 174 -18.61 -13.12 -4.43
CA GLY A 174 -17.86 -14.35 -4.71
C GLY A 174 -16.87 -14.73 -3.61
N MET A 175 -16.48 -13.81 -2.72
CA MET A 175 -15.60 -14.13 -1.59
C MET A 175 -16.30 -14.96 -0.50
N ASP A 176 -17.63 -14.99 -0.49
CA ASP A 176 -18.43 -15.83 0.40
C ASP A 176 -18.53 -17.28 -0.09
N GLU A 177 -18.11 -17.56 -1.35
CA GLU A 177 -18.06 -18.92 -1.87
C GLU A 177 -16.96 -19.73 -1.19
N PRO A 178 -17.22 -21.01 -0.84
CA PRO A 178 -16.24 -21.88 -0.18
C PRO A 178 -14.89 -21.93 -0.92
N GLY A 179 -13.81 -21.62 -0.20
CA GLY A 179 -12.45 -21.67 -0.73
C GLY A 179 -12.06 -20.50 -1.65
N ALA A 180 -12.93 -19.54 -1.95
CA ALA A 180 -12.62 -18.38 -2.81
C ALA A 180 -11.57 -17.47 -2.15
N PHE A 181 -11.80 -17.11 -0.91
CA PHE A 181 -10.87 -16.29 -0.14
C PHE A 181 -9.53 -17.02 0.08
N GLU A 182 -9.54 -18.32 0.37
CA GLU A 182 -8.34 -19.14 0.55
C GLU A 182 -7.52 -19.21 -0.75
N ARG A 183 -8.18 -19.26 -1.91
CA ARG A 183 -7.49 -19.16 -3.22
C ARG A 183 -6.81 -17.80 -3.39
N LEU A 184 -7.49 -16.71 -3.02
CA LEU A 184 -6.92 -15.36 -3.05
C LEU A 184 -5.68 -15.28 -2.17
N MET A 185 -5.74 -15.74 -0.93
CA MET A 185 -4.62 -15.75 0.01
C MET A 185 -3.46 -16.63 -0.47
N ARG A 186 -3.74 -17.84 -0.98
CA ARG A 186 -2.69 -18.69 -1.59
C ARG A 186 -1.99 -17.99 -2.77
N GLY A 187 -2.71 -17.13 -3.49
CA GLY A 187 -2.16 -16.32 -4.58
C GLY A 187 -1.08 -15.33 -4.12
N THR A 188 -1.08 -14.93 -2.85
CA THR A 188 -0.04 -14.07 -2.27
C THR A 188 1.24 -14.83 -1.90
N GLY A 189 1.16 -16.14 -1.70
CA GLY A 189 2.24 -16.96 -1.16
C GLY A 189 2.44 -16.78 0.35
N SER A 190 1.58 -16.00 1.01
CA SER A 190 1.69 -15.63 2.44
C SER A 190 0.84 -16.52 3.34
N SER A 191 1.25 -16.60 4.60
CA SER A 191 0.51 -17.25 5.69
C SER A 191 0.33 -16.25 6.84
N LEU A 192 -0.90 -15.83 7.08
CA LEU A 192 -1.25 -14.88 8.14
C LEU A 192 -1.86 -15.59 9.34
N ASP A 193 -1.84 -14.91 10.49
CA ASP A 193 -2.59 -15.29 11.67
C ASP A 193 -4.12 -15.18 11.43
N ALA A 194 -4.91 -15.71 12.35
CA ALA A 194 -6.37 -15.71 12.25
C ALA A 194 -6.96 -14.29 12.18
N ARG A 195 -6.34 -13.32 12.86
CA ARG A 195 -6.78 -11.93 12.86
C ARG A 195 -6.53 -11.27 11.50
N GLY A 196 -5.34 -11.43 10.94
CA GLY A 196 -4.99 -10.93 9.61
C GLY A 196 -5.90 -11.52 8.54
N VAL A 197 -6.12 -12.85 8.58
CA VAL A 197 -7.05 -13.55 7.69
C VAL A 197 -8.46 -12.96 7.78
N ALA A 198 -8.98 -12.73 8.99
CA ALA A 198 -10.32 -12.17 9.19
C ALA A 198 -10.45 -10.75 8.62
N LEU A 199 -9.45 -9.89 8.82
CA LEU A 199 -9.41 -8.52 8.30
C LEU A 199 -9.41 -8.51 6.76
N TYR A 200 -8.55 -9.29 6.12
CA TYR A 200 -8.53 -9.38 4.66
C TYR A 200 -9.80 -9.97 4.07
N ARG A 201 -10.39 -10.99 4.73
CA ARG A 201 -11.69 -11.55 4.33
C ARG A 201 -12.77 -10.47 4.37
N HIS A 202 -12.82 -9.71 5.44
CA HIS A 202 -13.79 -8.61 5.61
C HIS A 202 -13.64 -7.54 4.52
N LEU A 203 -12.41 -7.11 4.22
CA LEU A 203 -12.14 -6.13 3.17
C LEU A 203 -12.52 -6.67 1.79
N SER A 204 -12.12 -7.91 1.45
CA SER A 204 -12.40 -8.51 0.14
C SER A 204 -13.88 -8.81 -0.09
N SER A 205 -14.69 -8.93 0.96
CA SER A 205 -16.15 -9.06 0.91
C SER A 205 -16.88 -7.72 0.97
N THR A 206 -16.17 -6.58 1.06
CA THR A 206 -16.77 -5.24 1.10
C THR A 206 -16.77 -4.62 -0.30
N PRO A 207 -17.94 -4.40 -0.95
CA PRO A 207 -18.01 -3.96 -2.34
C PRO A 207 -17.30 -2.64 -2.64
N ALA A 208 -17.34 -1.65 -1.74
CA ALA A 208 -16.64 -0.37 -1.94
C ALA A 208 -15.13 -0.55 -1.92
N GLN A 209 -14.59 -1.36 -1.00
CA GLN A 209 -13.18 -1.72 -0.91
C GLN A 209 -12.69 -2.41 -2.18
N VAL A 210 -13.43 -3.40 -2.65
CA VAL A 210 -13.14 -4.10 -3.93
C VAL A 210 -13.20 -3.13 -5.10
N GLY A 211 -14.21 -2.25 -5.14
CA GLY A 211 -14.36 -1.25 -6.19
C GLY A 211 -13.19 -0.26 -6.24
N ALA A 212 -12.66 0.16 -5.08
CA ALA A 212 -11.47 1.00 -5.00
C ALA A 212 -10.21 0.27 -5.49
N ALA A 213 -10.00 -0.96 -5.05
CA ALA A 213 -8.87 -1.79 -5.49
C ALA A 213 -8.88 -2.02 -7.01
N LEU A 214 -10.03 -2.36 -7.59
CA LEU A 214 -10.21 -2.53 -9.03
C LEU A 214 -9.99 -1.21 -9.79
N ALA A 215 -10.53 -0.09 -9.30
CA ALA A 215 -10.35 1.22 -9.90
C ALA A 215 -8.88 1.64 -9.93
N MET A 216 -8.15 1.39 -8.84
CA MET A 216 -6.72 1.61 -8.72
C MET A 216 -5.96 0.76 -9.74
N MET A 217 -6.15 -0.57 -9.75
CA MET A 217 -5.46 -1.47 -10.69
C MET A 217 -5.74 -1.11 -12.15
N GLY A 218 -6.98 -0.74 -12.48
CA GLY A 218 -7.36 -0.40 -13.85
C GLY A 218 -6.80 0.94 -14.36
N ARG A 219 -6.35 1.83 -13.46
CA ARG A 219 -5.86 3.19 -13.81
C ARG A 219 -4.38 3.42 -13.57
N TRP A 220 -3.69 2.44 -12.96
CA TRP A 220 -2.27 2.60 -12.69
C TRP A 220 -1.42 2.22 -13.89
N ASP A 221 -0.50 3.12 -14.21
CA ASP A 221 0.56 2.92 -15.19
C ASP A 221 1.92 3.10 -14.49
N LEU A 222 2.69 2.03 -14.42
CA LEU A 222 4.00 2.01 -13.78
C LEU A 222 5.15 2.32 -14.75
N ARG A 223 4.88 2.48 -16.06
CA ARG A 223 5.91 2.81 -17.06
C ARG A 223 6.64 4.13 -16.75
N PRO A 224 5.95 5.20 -16.27
CA PRO A 224 6.66 6.41 -15.84
C PRO A 224 7.61 6.16 -14.65
N ILE A 225 7.26 5.28 -13.71
CA ILE A 225 8.18 4.92 -12.61
C ILE A 225 9.39 4.19 -13.18
N GLU A 226 9.19 3.13 -13.97
CA GLU A 226 10.28 2.36 -14.60
C GLU A 226 11.27 3.28 -15.34
N ARG A 227 10.76 4.25 -16.12
CA ARG A 227 11.58 5.24 -16.84
C ARG A 227 12.36 6.17 -15.92
N ASP A 228 11.71 6.62 -14.83
CA ASP A 228 12.27 7.65 -13.96
C ASP A 228 13.14 7.09 -12.81
N LEU A 229 13.05 5.78 -12.50
CA LEU A 229 13.83 5.10 -11.46
C LEU A 229 15.35 5.40 -11.50
N PRO A 230 16.03 5.48 -12.67
CA PRO A 230 17.45 5.83 -12.70
C PRO A 230 17.78 7.23 -12.14
N ARG A 231 16.77 8.09 -11.96
CA ARG A 231 16.92 9.44 -11.40
C ARG A 231 16.74 9.47 -9.88
N LEU A 232 16.43 8.32 -9.26
CA LEU A 232 16.21 8.24 -7.82
C LEU A 232 17.52 8.51 -7.07
N VAL A 233 17.51 9.57 -6.25
CA VAL A 233 18.67 9.97 -5.43
C VAL A 233 18.61 9.34 -4.04
N ALA A 234 17.41 9.22 -3.47
CA ALA A 234 17.23 8.69 -2.13
C ALA A 234 17.64 7.21 -2.05
N PRO A 235 18.35 6.79 -0.98
CA PRO A 235 18.67 5.39 -0.73
C PRO A 235 17.40 4.50 -0.73
N LEU A 236 17.49 3.35 -1.40
CA LEU A 236 16.39 2.42 -1.58
C LEU A 236 16.71 1.02 -1.02
N LEU A 237 15.89 0.56 -0.08
CA LEU A 237 15.90 -0.83 0.40
C LEU A 237 14.71 -1.57 -0.23
N LEU A 238 15.00 -2.68 -0.91
CA LEU A 238 14.02 -3.61 -1.49
C LEU A 238 13.93 -4.84 -0.58
N VAL A 239 12.89 -4.94 0.21
CA VAL A 239 12.59 -6.13 1.03
C VAL A 239 11.62 -7.01 0.27
N ILE A 240 11.96 -8.27 0.05
CA ILE A 240 11.18 -9.21 -0.76
C ILE A 240 10.95 -10.52 -0.03
N GLY A 241 9.73 -11.04 -0.06
CA GLY A 241 9.43 -12.39 0.38
C GLY A 241 9.82 -13.41 -0.70
N ALA A 242 10.59 -14.44 -0.34
CA ALA A 242 11.04 -15.46 -1.30
C ALA A 242 9.89 -16.27 -1.90
N ARG A 243 8.74 -16.33 -1.20
CA ARG A 243 7.52 -17.04 -1.61
C ARG A 243 6.49 -16.13 -2.27
N ASP A 244 6.82 -14.83 -2.51
CA ASP A 244 5.91 -13.90 -3.15
C ASP A 244 5.50 -14.37 -4.55
N ARG A 245 4.17 -14.53 -4.75
CA ARG A 245 3.57 -14.96 -6.02
C ARG A 245 2.86 -13.83 -6.76
N MET A 246 2.75 -12.65 -6.12
CA MET A 246 2.16 -11.45 -6.71
C MET A 246 3.23 -10.61 -7.41
N ILE A 247 4.30 -10.30 -6.69
CA ILE A 247 5.49 -9.60 -7.21
C ILE A 247 6.67 -10.56 -7.08
N LEU A 248 7.05 -11.15 -8.19
CA LEU A 248 8.08 -12.19 -8.16
C LEU A 248 9.42 -11.63 -7.66
N PRO A 249 10.17 -12.38 -6.84
CA PRO A 249 11.45 -11.93 -6.27
C PRO A 249 12.45 -11.40 -7.31
N GLY A 250 12.41 -11.92 -8.52
CA GLY A 250 13.24 -11.47 -9.64
C GLY A 250 12.99 -10.02 -10.09
N GLU A 251 11.83 -9.44 -9.75
CA GLU A 251 11.55 -8.04 -10.09
C GLU A 251 12.47 -7.07 -9.31
N ALA A 252 12.86 -7.39 -8.07
CA ALA A 252 13.81 -6.59 -7.31
C ALA A 252 15.19 -6.51 -7.98
N VAL A 253 15.62 -7.59 -8.64
CA VAL A 253 16.87 -7.60 -9.41
C VAL A 253 16.81 -6.65 -10.60
N LYS A 254 15.65 -6.58 -11.28
CA LYS A 254 15.42 -5.64 -12.38
C LYS A 254 15.41 -4.20 -11.89
N VAL A 255 14.76 -3.93 -10.73
CA VAL A 255 14.79 -2.60 -10.10
C VAL A 255 16.23 -2.19 -9.74
N ARG A 256 17.00 -3.10 -9.15
CA ARG A 256 18.42 -2.82 -8.83
C ARG A 256 19.26 -2.56 -10.07
N ALA A 257 18.92 -3.15 -11.22
CA ALA A 257 19.60 -2.82 -12.48
C ALA A 257 19.34 -1.37 -12.93
N LEU A 258 18.19 -0.79 -12.57
CA LEU A 258 17.84 0.61 -12.83
C LEU A 258 18.35 1.56 -11.74
N VAL A 259 18.47 1.08 -10.50
CA VAL A 259 18.95 1.81 -9.32
C VAL A 259 20.09 1.01 -8.68
N PRO A 260 21.32 1.09 -9.17
CA PRO A 260 22.43 0.24 -8.71
C PRO A 260 22.77 0.37 -7.22
N SER A 261 22.43 1.50 -6.61
CA SER A 261 22.59 1.75 -5.17
C SER A 261 21.53 1.05 -4.30
N ALA A 262 20.48 0.46 -4.90
CA ALA A 262 19.45 -0.21 -4.14
C ALA A 262 19.97 -1.48 -3.47
N ARG A 263 19.70 -1.61 -2.17
CA ARG A 263 19.96 -2.82 -1.38
C ARG A 263 18.78 -3.77 -1.49
N ILE A 264 19.03 -5.07 -1.62
CA ILE A 264 18.00 -6.13 -1.62
C ILE A 264 18.17 -6.97 -0.36
N GLU A 265 17.08 -7.15 0.37
CA GLU A 265 16.95 -8.06 1.51
C GLU A 265 15.86 -9.07 1.22
N GLN A 266 16.19 -10.36 1.26
CA GLN A 266 15.24 -11.43 0.99
C GLN A 266 14.83 -12.14 2.29
N ILE A 267 13.51 -12.28 2.48
CA ILE A 267 12.91 -13.01 3.60
C ILE A 267 12.53 -14.40 3.10
N ALA A 268 13.31 -15.40 3.50
CA ALA A 268 13.23 -16.77 2.94
C ALA A 268 11.83 -17.41 3.09
N ASP A 269 11.18 -17.20 4.24
CA ASP A 269 9.95 -17.88 4.63
C ASP A 269 8.69 -17.01 4.53
N ALA A 270 8.74 -15.90 3.78
CA ALA A 270 7.62 -14.99 3.63
C ALA A 270 7.14 -14.87 2.18
N GLY A 271 5.85 -14.58 2.01
CA GLY A 271 5.18 -14.28 0.74
C GLY A 271 5.06 -12.78 0.51
N HIS A 272 3.98 -12.38 -0.17
CA HIS A 272 3.70 -10.98 -0.53
C HIS A 272 3.47 -10.08 0.69
N LEU A 273 2.96 -10.63 1.78
CA LEU A 273 2.65 -9.92 3.03
C LEU A 273 3.76 -10.11 4.07
N ALA A 274 5.03 -10.10 3.65
CA ALA A 274 6.18 -10.37 4.50
C ALA A 274 6.22 -9.52 5.78
N HIS A 275 5.73 -8.29 5.73
CA HIS A 275 5.67 -7.37 6.87
C HIS A 275 4.61 -7.75 7.91
N GLU A 276 3.61 -8.54 7.53
CA GLU A 276 2.61 -9.10 8.43
C GLU A 276 2.99 -10.50 8.93
N GLU A 277 3.77 -11.24 8.11
CA GLU A 277 4.24 -12.58 8.48
C GLU A 277 5.43 -12.53 9.45
N GLN A 278 6.30 -11.53 9.31
CA GLN A 278 7.53 -11.38 10.11
C GLN A 278 7.76 -9.91 10.53
N PRO A 279 6.83 -9.31 11.31
CA PRO A 279 6.88 -7.89 11.65
C PRO A 279 8.15 -7.49 12.38
N ASP A 280 8.65 -8.29 13.32
CA ASP A 280 9.88 -7.99 14.08
C ASP A 280 11.11 -7.91 13.18
N ARG A 281 11.22 -8.83 12.22
CA ARG A 281 12.33 -8.83 11.26
C ARG A 281 12.25 -7.61 10.33
N ILE A 282 11.05 -7.28 9.87
CA ILE A 282 10.84 -6.11 9.02
C ILE A 282 11.12 -4.81 9.80
N LYS A 283 10.66 -4.70 11.07
CA LYS A 283 11.01 -3.60 11.97
C LYS A 283 12.52 -3.42 12.03
N ALA A 284 13.26 -4.50 12.35
CA ALA A 284 14.71 -4.46 12.49
C ALA A 284 15.41 -3.97 11.20
N LEU A 285 14.96 -4.43 10.02
CA LEU A 285 15.50 -3.99 8.73
C LEU A 285 15.24 -2.50 8.46
N ILE A 286 14.04 -2.00 8.78
CA ILE A 286 13.67 -0.59 8.64
C ILE A 286 14.54 0.28 9.55
N GLU A 287 14.66 -0.09 10.82
CA GLU A 287 15.46 0.65 11.81
C GLU A 287 16.96 0.64 11.49
N ASP A 288 17.50 -0.50 11.06
CA ASP A 288 18.89 -0.61 10.64
C ASP A 288 19.17 0.27 9.42
N PHE A 289 18.27 0.25 8.44
CA PHE A 289 18.40 1.09 7.25
C PHE A 289 18.29 2.58 7.60
N ALA A 290 17.38 2.95 8.50
CA ALA A 290 17.22 4.32 9.02
C ALA A 290 18.49 4.83 9.71
N ARG A 291 19.08 4.02 10.61
CA ARG A 291 20.34 4.34 11.30
C ARG A 291 21.49 4.49 10.32
N HIS A 292 21.61 3.59 9.34
CA HIS A 292 22.67 3.67 8.33
C HIS A 292 22.64 4.97 7.52
N HIS A 293 21.44 5.57 7.37
CA HIS A 293 21.25 6.83 6.64
C HIS A 293 21.04 8.04 7.55
N GLY A 294 21.41 7.96 8.83
CA GLY A 294 21.46 9.08 9.76
C GLY A 294 20.09 9.69 10.11
N VAL A 295 19.05 8.86 10.17
CA VAL A 295 17.71 9.32 10.54
C VAL A 295 17.46 9.15 12.04
N VAL A 296 18.05 8.14 12.67
CA VAL A 296 18.07 7.88 14.14
C VAL A 296 19.45 7.49 14.58
#